data_130c49bf44b091202b12c692960028f0
#
_entry.id   130c49bf44b091202b12c692960028f0
#
_cell.length_a   1.000
_cell.length_b   1.000
_cell.length_c   1.000
_cell.angle_alpha   90.00
_cell.angle_beta   90.00
_cell.angle_gamma   90.00
#
_symmetry.space_group_name_H-M   'P 1'
#
loop_
_entity.id
_entity.type
_entity.pdbx_description
1 polymer ?
#
loop_
_entity_poly.entity_id
_entity_poly.type
_entity_poly.pdbx_seq_one_letter_code
_entity_poly.pdbx_strand_id
1 'polypeptide(L)'
;MIVGEFHFGALDRGLFHTGLVATRDQNERAKCYRAFVNDCLDHPRFVGTHWFQWQDQALTGRFDGENYQIGFVTVTDTPYPELVAAARDIGATMYRRRFGN
;
A
#
# COMPACT_ATOMS: atom_id res chain seq x y z
N MET A 1 -6.48 17.29 6.61
CA MET A 1 -5.45 16.34 7.11
C MET A 1 -4.93 15.49 5.97
N ILE A 2 -3.72 15.02 6.12
CA ILE A 2 -3.11 14.09 5.16
C ILE A 2 -2.50 12.93 5.93
N VAL A 3 -2.60 11.71 5.38
CA VAL A 3 -1.90 10.55 5.92
C VAL A 3 -0.46 10.59 5.40
N GLY A 4 0.50 10.79 6.30
CA GLY A 4 1.90 10.95 5.95
C GLY A 4 2.57 9.67 5.49
N GLU A 5 2.19 8.54 6.11
CA GLU A 5 2.66 7.21 5.74
C GLU A 5 1.63 6.17 6.12
N PHE A 6 1.45 5.17 5.27
CA PHE A 6 0.76 3.95 5.62
C PHE A 6 1.26 2.82 4.73
N HIS A 7 1.15 1.58 5.21
CA HIS A 7 1.49 0.40 4.42
C HIS A 7 0.84 -0.86 4.97
N PHE A 8 0.75 -1.86 4.12
CA PHE A 8 0.35 -3.22 4.46
C PHE A 8 1.37 -4.17 3.81
N GLY A 9 1.72 -5.24 4.49
CA GLY A 9 2.69 -6.21 4.00
C GLY A 9 2.22 -7.64 4.16
N ALA A 10 2.75 -8.55 3.32
CA ALA A 10 2.45 -9.97 3.36
C ALA A 10 3.70 -10.79 3.05
N LEU A 11 3.72 -12.05 3.50
CA LEU A 11 4.89 -12.92 3.37
C LEU A 11 4.74 -14.00 2.30
N ASP A 12 3.70 -13.93 1.48
CA ASP A 12 3.38 -14.98 0.48
C ASP A 12 4.25 -14.94 -0.78
N ARG A 13 5.13 -13.96 -0.90
CA ARG A 13 6.04 -13.80 -2.06
C ARG A 13 7.52 -13.85 -1.68
N GLY A 14 7.85 -14.36 -0.50
CA GLY A 14 9.22 -14.75 -0.13
C GLY A 14 9.98 -13.82 0.80
N LEU A 15 9.46 -12.66 1.15
CA LEU A 15 10.08 -11.79 2.16
C LEU A 15 9.76 -12.27 3.58
N PHE A 16 10.46 -11.70 4.57
CA PHE A 16 10.45 -12.20 5.95
C PHE A 16 9.69 -11.32 6.93
N HIS A 17 9.34 -10.08 6.55
CA HIS A 17 8.71 -9.14 7.46
C HIS A 17 7.64 -8.32 6.76
N THR A 18 6.49 -8.17 7.43
CA THR A 18 5.31 -7.49 6.85
C THR A 18 5.32 -5.97 7.08
N GLY A 19 6.21 -5.47 7.89
CA GLY A 19 6.10 -4.10 8.38
C GLY A 19 5.10 -3.99 9.52
N LEU A 20 4.49 -2.82 9.68
CA LEU A 20 3.66 -2.50 10.85
C LEU A 20 2.28 -3.16 10.80
N VAL A 21 1.73 -3.38 9.62
CA VAL A 21 0.40 -3.97 9.48
C VAL A 21 0.48 -5.20 8.59
N ALA A 22 0.36 -6.36 9.21
CA ALA A 22 0.43 -7.65 8.54
C ALA A 22 -0.88 -7.98 7.83
N THR A 23 -0.76 -8.53 6.63
CA THR A 23 -1.87 -9.12 5.90
C THR A 23 -1.52 -10.54 5.51
N ARG A 24 -2.52 -11.34 5.18
CA ARG A 24 -2.36 -12.77 4.90
C ARG A 24 -1.64 -13.02 3.58
N ASP A 25 -1.96 -12.25 2.56
CA ASP A 25 -1.43 -12.40 1.20
C ASP A 25 -1.57 -11.10 0.42
N GLN A 26 -1.13 -11.11 -0.84
CA GLN A 26 -1.20 -9.93 -1.70
C GLN A 26 -2.63 -9.49 -2.00
N ASN A 27 -3.58 -10.43 -2.07
CA ASN A 27 -4.99 -10.08 -2.25
C ASN A 27 -5.53 -9.29 -1.07
N GLU A 28 -5.19 -9.69 0.15
CA GLU A 28 -5.59 -8.97 1.36
C GLU A 28 -4.90 -7.61 1.46
N ARG A 29 -3.62 -7.51 1.04
CA ARG A 29 -2.94 -6.21 0.92
C ARG A 29 -3.75 -5.26 0.04
N ALA A 30 -4.18 -5.73 -1.12
CA ALA A 30 -4.98 -4.95 -2.06
C ALA A 30 -6.33 -4.53 -1.46
N LYS A 31 -7.00 -5.44 -0.75
CA LYS A 31 -8.26 -5.13 -0.06
C LYS A 31 -8.06 -4.06 1.01
N CYS A 32 -7.02 -4.19 1.82
CA CYS A 32 -6.71 -3.21 2.86
C CYS A 32 -6.37 -1.85 2.26
N TYR A 33 -5.62 -1.82 1.16
CA TYR A 33 -5.33 -0.58 0.45
C TYR A 33 -6.62 0.11 -0.01
N ARG A 34 -7.51 -0.63 -0.68
CA ARG A 34 -8.78 -0.08 -1.16
C ARG A 34 -9.62 0.46 -0.01
N ALA A 35 -9.76 -0.31 1.05
CA ALA A 35 -10.57 0.10 2.21
C ALA A 35 -10.00 1.36 2.86
N PHE A 36 -8.70 1.39 3.10
CA PHE A 36 -8.05 2.52 3.76
C PHE A 36 -8.16 3.81 2.95
N VAL A 37 -7.82 3.75 1.66
CA VAL A 37 -7.87 4.94 0.81
C VAL A 37 -9.31 5.40 0.57
N ASN A 38 -10.24 4.47 0.39
CA ASN A 38 -11.66 4.81 0.25
C ASN A 38 -12.22 5.48 1.51
N ASP A 39 -11.85 4.99 2.68
CA ASP A 39 -12.26 5.62 3.94
C ASP A 39 -11.74 7.06 4.04
N CYS A 40 -10.50 7.29 3.61
CA CYS A 40 -9.95 8.64 3.57
C CYS A 40 -10.66 9.53 2.53
N LEU A 41 -11.00 8.98 1.37
CA LEU A 41 -11.77 9.70 0.34
C LEU A 41 -13.16 10.11 0.84
N ASP A 42 -13.78 9.26 1.63
CA ASP A 42 -15.12 9.51 2.17
C ASP A 42 -15.13 10.49 3.35
N HIS A 43 -13.98 10.69 3.98
CA HIS A 43 -13.87 11.55 5.15
C HIS A 43 -13.50 12.98 4.74
N PRO A 44 -14.34 13.98 5.07
CA PRO A 44 -14.19 15.33 4.52
C PRO A 44 -12.91 16.06 4.93
N ARG A 45 -12.25 15.63 6.00
CA ARG A 45 -11.05 16.28 6.50
C ARG A 45 -9.74 15.74 5.90
N PHE A 46 -9.78 14.61 5.21
CA PHE A 46 -8.59 14.07 4.55
C PHE A 46 -8.48 14.59 3.13
N VAL A 47 -7.30 15.00 2.74
CA VAL A 47 -7.00 15.52 1.40
C VAL A 47 -5.94 14.72 0.66
N GLY A 48 -5.36 13.71 1.29
CA GLY A 48 -4.38 12.85 0.63
C GLY A 48 -3.85 11.75 1.54
N THR A 49 -3.25 10.76 0.91
CA THR A 49 -2.58 9.63 1.57
C THR A 49 -1.25 9.38 0.87
N HIS A 50 -0.22 9.05 1.65
CA HIS A 50 1.10 8.71 1.12
C HIS A 50 1.44 7.28 1.53
N TRP A 51 1.64 6.43 0.54
CA TRP A 51 2.08 5.05 0.76
C TRP A 51 3.57 5.02 1.11
N PHE A 52 3.96 4.21 2.05
CA PHE A 52 5.35 3.91 2.38
C PHE A 52 5.61 2.43 2.14
N GLN A 53 6.38 2.08 1.15
CA GLN A 53 7.13 2.88 0.16
C GLN A 53 7.00 2.25 -1.23
N TRP A 54 7.63 2.81 -2.25
CA TRP A 54 7.50 2.32 -3.63
C TRP A 54 8.05 0.90 -3.81
N GLN A 55 9.25 0.64 -3.30
CA GLN A 55 9.94 -0.64 -3.45
C GLN A 55 10.00 -1.37 -2.12
N ASP A 56 9.95 -2.71 -2.13
CA ASP A 56 10.24 -3.50 -0.95
C ASP A 56 11.61 -3.15 -0.39
N GLN A 57 11.76 -3.25 0.92
CA GLN A 57 13.05 -3.04 1.55
C GLN A 57 13.97 -4.22 1.27
N ALA A 58 15.27 -3.99 1.27
CA ALA A 58 16.27 -5.02 0.99
C ALA A 58 16.18 -6.19 2.01
N LEU A 59 16.36 -7.41 1.52
CA LEU A 59 16.35 -8.60 2.39
C LEU A 59 17.38 -8.51 3.51
N THR A 60 18.54 -7.91 3.22
CA THR A 60 19.62 -7.70 4.18
C THR A 60 19.34 -6.61 5.20
N GLY A 61 18.22 -5.90 5.04
CA GLY A 61 17.85 -4.79 5.89
C GLY A 61 18.41 -3.45 5.40
N ARG A 62 17.68 -2.38 5.64
CA ARG A 62 18.19 -1.03 5.44
C ARG A 62 19.00 -0.61 6.69
N PHE A 63 19.46 0.64 6.73
CA PHE A 63 20.35 1.13 7.81
C PHE A 63 19.83 0.89 9.23
N ASP A 64 18.51 0.82 9.43
CA ASP A 64 17.88 0.54 10.73
C ASP A 64 17.52 -0.94 10.92
N GLY A 65 17.89 -1.81 9.97
CA GLY A 65 17.61 -3.24 10.02
C GLY A 65 16.27 -3.68 9.44
N GLU A 66 15.42 -2.75 9.01
CA GLU A 66 14.13 -3.10 8.43
C GLU A 66 14.27 -3.78 7.07
N ASN A 67 13.50 -4.85 6.86
CA ASN A 67 13.45 -5.59 5.59
C ASN A 67 12.00 -5.95 5.23
N TYR A 68 11.13 -4.96 5.24
CA TYR A 68 9.69 -5.11 5.08
C TYR A 68 9.25 -5.39 3.65
N GLN A 69 8.25 -6.26 3.49
CA GLN A 69 7.51 -6.42 2.25
C GLN A 69 6.39 -5.39 2.22
N ILE A 70 6.65 -4.21 1.73
CA ILE A 70 5.70 -3.09 1.74
C ILE A 70 5.65 -2.32 0.42
N GLY A 71 6.36 -2.78 -0.62
CA GLY A 71 6.44 -2.07 -1.88
C GLY A 71 5.27 -2.30 -2.83
N PHE A 72 5.11 -1.40 -3.79
CA PHE A 72 4.35 -1.66 -5.00
C PHE A 72 5.13 -2.58 -5.94
N VAL A 73 6.45 -2.57 -5.82
CA VAL A 73 7.35 -3.42 -6.60
C VAL A 73 8.33 -4.14 -5.67
N THR A 74 8.87 -5.24 -6.15
CA THR A 74 9.90 -6.02 -5.45
C THR A 74 11.25 -5.29 -5.48
N VAL A 75 12.25 -5.86 -4.80
CA VAL A 75 13.64 -5.36 -4.87
C VAL A 75 14.25 -5.44 -6.27
N THR A 76 13.64 -6.18 -7.18
CA THR A 76 14.04 -6.27 -8.59
C THR A 76 13.12 -5.48 -9.52
N ASP A 77 12.34 -4.55 -8.98
CA ASP A 77 11.41 -3.69 -9.71
C ASP A 77 10.25 -4.43 -10.41
N THR A 78 9.92 -5.62 -9.94
CA THR A 78 8.77 -6.38 -10.46
C THR A 78 7.49 -5.96 -9.71
N PRO A 79 6.46 -5.47 -10.41
CA PRO A 79 5.22 -5.04 -9.75
C PRO A 79 4.48 -6.17 -9.04
N TYR A 80 3.81 -5.83 -7.93
CA TYR A 80 2.80 -6.68 -7.32
C TYR A 80 1.46 -6.38 -7.99
N PRO A 81 0.96 -7.27 -8.86
CA PRO A 81 -0.20 -6.93 -9.70
C PRO A 81 -1.46 -6.65 -8.89
N GLU A 82 -1.65 -7.30 -7.76
CA GLU A 82 -2.82 -7.13 -6.90
C GLU A 82 -2.89 -5.70 -6.35
N LEU A 83 -1.77 -5.20 -5.82
CA LEU A 83 -1.71 -3.85 -5.25
C LEU A 83 -1.76 -2.78 -6.34
N VAL A 84 -1.09 -3.02 -7.46
CA VAL A 84 -1.12 -2.10 -8.61
C VAL A 84 -2.54 -1.97 -9.14
N ALA A 85 -3.28 -3.07 -9.28
CA ALA A 85 -4.68 -3.05 -9.71
C ALA A 85 -5.55 -2.26 -8.75
N ALA A 86 -5.36 -2.44 -7.44
CA ALA A 86 -6.09 -1.69 -6.42
C ALA A 86 -5.85 -0.18 -6.56
N ALA A 87 -4.60 0.22 -6.73
CA ALA A 87 -4.25 1.63 -6.87
C ALA A 87 -4.83 2.24 -8.16
N ARG A 88 -4.81 1.50 -9.26
CA ARG A 88 -5.42 1.94 -10.53
C ARG A 88 -6.92 2.10 -10.42
N ASP A 89 -7.61 1.16 -9.79
CA ASP A 89 -9.06 1.23 -9.59
C ASP A 89 -9.44 2.45 -8.76
N ILE A 90 -8.73 2.68 -7.67
CA ILE A 90 -8.95 3.86 -6.82
C ILE A 90 -8.67 5.14 -7.60
N GLY A 91 -7.55 5.20 -8.31
CA GLY A 91 -7.17 6.38 -9.10
C GLY A 91 -8.19 6.72 -10.18
N ALA A 92 -8.79 5.71 -10.80
CA ALA A 92 -9.79 5.91 -11.86
C ALA A 92 -11.11 6.49 -11.33
N THR A 93 -11.44 6.29 -10.07
CA THR A 93 -12.74 6.63 -9.49
C THR A 93 -12.68 7.64 -8.35
N MET A 94 -11.48 8.03 -7.90
CA MET A 94 -11.32 8.80 -6.67
C MET A 94 -12.02 10.15 -6.68
N TYR A 95 -12.00 10.86 -7.79
CA TYR A 95 -12.67 12.17 -7.88
C TYR A 95 -14.19 12.03 -7.86
N ARG A 96 -14.72 11.03 -8.56
CA ARG A 96 -16.16 10.73 -8.52
C ARG A 96 -16.60 10.39 -7.10
N ARG A 97 -15.84 9.53 -6.43
CA ARG A 97 -16.13 9.14 -5.05
C ARG A 97 -16.07 10.33 -4.10
N ARG A 98 -15.05 11.17 -4.26
CA ARG A 98 -14.84 12.32 -3.37
C ARG A 98 -15.90 13.41 -3.58
N PHE A 99 -16.26 13.68 -4.83
CA PHE A 99 -17.10 14.84 -5.19
C PHE A 99 -18.50 14.46 -5.69
N GLY A 100 -18.82 13.18 -5.78
CA GLY A 100 -20.15 12.71 -6.14
C GLY A 100 -20.48 12.78 -7.63
N ASN A 101 -19.49 12.90 -8.50
CA ASN A 101 -19.71 12.98 -9.95
C ASN A 101 -19.42 11.67 -10.66
#